data_31864254991171790582dfd9fcdaebe8
#
_entry.id   31864254991171790582dfd9fcdaebe8
#
_cell.length_a   1.000
_cell.length_b   1.000
_cell.length_c   1.000
_cell.angle_alpha   90.00
_cell.angle_beta   90.00
_cell.angle_gamma   90.00
#
_symmetry.space_group_name_H-M   'P 1'
#
loop_
_entity.id
_entity.type
_entity.pdbx_description
1 polymer ?
#
loop_
_entity_poly.entity_id
_entity_poly.type
_entity_poly.pdbx_seq_one_letter_code
_entity_poly.pdbx_strand_id
1 'polypeptide(L)'
;MKLLNRLKVFERKYVFLRWATGAEYGKINYVGDDYVEFNIIDVDTMEFRETTIINASLILEVIFGGADISRIVAEISSMLPEA
;
A
#
# COMPACT_ATOMS: atom_id res chain seq x y z
N MET A 1 -10.65 0.19 16.85
CA MET A 1 -10.64 -0.17 16.21
C MET A 1 -10.01 -0.54 15.74
N LYS A 2 -9.80 -0.62 15.53
CA LYS A 2 -9.60 -1.62 15.29
C LYS A 2 -9.03 -1.82 13.96
N LEU A 3 -9.59 -1.30 12.83
CA LEU A 3 -8.96 -1.41 11.51
C LEU A 3 -7.64 -0.65 11.49
N LEU A 4 -7.62 0.55 12.06
CA LEU A 4 -6.40 1.35 12.04
C LEU A 4 -5.27 0.67 12.81
N ASN A 5 -5.60 0.05 13.94
CA ASN A 5 -4.60 -0.69 14.70
C ASN A 5 -4.06 -1.88 13.92
N ARG A 6 -4.94 -2.55 13.15
CA ARG A 6 -4.52 -3.64 12.29
C ARG A 6 -3.64 -3.14 11.16
N LEU A 7 -3.96 -1.97 10.63
CA LEU A 7 -3.18 -1.41 9.52
C LEU A 7 -1.75 -1.07 9.92
N LYS A 8 -1.51 -0.79 11.19
CA LYS A 8 -0.16 -0.48 11.63
C LYS A 8 0.84 -1.60 11.35
N VAL A 9 0.40 -2.85 11.36
CA VAL A 9 1.31 -3.96 11.09
C VAL A 9 1.71 -4.00 9.60
N PHE A 10 1.03 -3.24 8.75
CA PHE A 10 1.35 -3.20 7.33
C PHE A 10 2.14 -1.96 6.94
N GLU A 11 2.58 -1.16 7.90
CA GLU A 11 3.48 -0.05 7.60
C GLU A 11 4.70 -0.57 6.87
N ARG A 12 5.06 0.10 5.78
CA ARG A 12 6.18 -0.24 4.90
C ARG A 12 5.98 -1.53 4.13
N LYS A 13 4.75 -2.00 4.05
CA LYS A 13 4.43 -3.21 3.30
C LYS A 13 3.64 -2.87 2.06
N TYR A 14 3.75 -3.74 1.04
CA TYR A 14 3.01 -3.59 -0.20
C TYR A 14 1.67 -4.27 -0.06
N VAL A 15 0.62 -3.56 -0.48
CA VAL A 15 -0.76 -4.05 -0.36
C VAL A 15 -1.59 -3.56 -1.55
N PHE A 16 -2.76 -4.16 -1.71
CA PHE A 16 -3.81 -3.59 -2.53
C PHE A 16 -4.80 -2.94 -1.58
N LEU A 17 -5.03 -1.66 -1.76
CA LEU A 17 -5.87 -0.88 -0.85
C LEU A 17 -7.09 -0.38 -1.62
N ARG A 18 -8.27 -0.62 -1.06
CA ARG A 18 -9.52 -0.12 -1.60
C ARG A 18 -10.12 0.86 -0.60
N TRP A 19 -10.45 2.05 -1.09
CA TRP A 19 -11.10 3.05 -0.25
C TRP A 19 -12.29 3.62 -1.02
N ALA A 20 -13.02 4.55 -0.40
CA ALA A 20 -14.30 5.01 -0.95
C ALA A 20 -14.20 5.54 -2.36
N THR A 21 -13.08 6.15 -2.73
CA THR A 21 -12.95 6.78 -4.04
C THR A 21 -11.90 6.16 -4.95
N GLY A 22 -11.29 5.04 -4.54
CA GLY A 22 -10.25 4.44 -5.38
C GLY A 22 -9.83 3.06 -4.91
N ALA A 23 -9.02 2.43 -5.74
CA ALA A 23 -8.45 1.12 -5.42
C ALA A 23 -7.14 0.98 -6.19
N GLU A 24 -6.03 0.77 -5.47
CA GLU A 24 -4.71 0.74 -6.10
C GLU A 24 -3.77 -0.18 -5.35
N TYR A 25 -2.79 -0.71 -6.07
CA TYR A 25 -1.65 -1.35 -5.44
C TYR A 25 -0.68 -0.27 -4.98
N GLY A 26 0.01 -0.51 -3.89
CA GLY A 26 0.98 0.43 -3.41
C GLY A 26 1.63 -0.01 -2.12
N LYS A 27 2.35 0.92 -1.52
CA LYS A 27 3.05 0.69 -0.27
C LYS A 27 2.49 1.61 0.79
N ILE A 28 2.15 1.07 1.94
CA ILE A 28 1.74 1.89 3.06
C ILE A 28 3.01 2.44 3.70
N ASN A 29 3.19 3.76 3.62
CA ASN A 29 4.37 4.40 4.19
C ASN A 29 4.22 4.65 5.67
N TYR A 30 3.03 5.07 6.08
CA TYR A 30 2.82 5.46 7.47
C TYR A 30 1.34 5.35 7.82
N VAL A 31 1.07 4.91 9.03
CA VAL A 31 -0.30 4.83 9.55
C VAL A 31 -0.39 5.79 10.73
N GLY A 32 -1.15 6.85 10.57
CA GLY A 32 -1.36 7.85 11.61
C GLY A 32 -2.55 7.50 12.50
N ASP A 33 -3.02 8.47 13.27
CA ASP A 33 -4.13 8.24 14.20
C ASP A 33 -5.45 8.02 13.47
N ASP A 34 -5.65 8.73 12.35
CA ASP A 34 -6.91 8.64 11.60
C ASP A 34 -6.70 8.65 10.11
N TYR A 35 -5.47 8.43 9.64
CA TYR A 35 -5.15 8.46 8.21
C TYR A 35 -4.05 7.47 7.89
N VAL A 36 -3.92 7.19 6.59
CA VAL A 36 -2.87 6.33 6.06
C VAL A 36 -2.17 7.09 4.94
N GLU A 37 -0.84 7.11 4.97
CA GLU A 37 -0.06 7.65 3.87
C GLU A 37 0.27 6.50 2.93
N PHE A 38 -0.25 6.57 1.72
CA PHE A 38 -0.19 5.47 0.76
C PHE A 38 0.54 5.90 -0.51
N ASN A 39 1.54 5.13 -0.87
CA ASN A 39 2.36 5.41 -2.04
C ASN A 39 1.92 4.49 -3.17
N ILE A 40 1.19 5.04 -4.14
CA ILE A 40 0.56 4.26 -5.19
C ILE A 40 1.58 3.83 -6.24
N ILE A 41 1.50 2.57 -6.64
CA ILE A 41 2.38 1.98 -7.65
C ILE A 41 1.63 1.81 -8.95
N ASP A 42 2.30 2.19 -10.05
CA ASP A 42 1.84 1.85 -11.39
C ASP A 42 2.34 0.43 -11.67
N VAL A 43 1.41 -0.52 -11.74
CA VAL A 43 1.81 -1.93 -11.88
C VAL A 43 2.35 -2.27 -13.26
N ASP A 44 2.13 -1.41 -14.25
CA ASP A 44 2.68 -1.62 -15.58
C ASP A 44 4.17 -1.30 -15.63
N THR A 45 4.58 -0.25 -14.91
CA THR A 45 5.98 0.18 -14.92
C THR A 45 6.70 -0.19 -13.63
N MET A 46 5.97 -0.59 -12.60
CA MET A 46 6.50 -0.87 -11.26
C MET A 46 7.17 0.34 -10.63
N GLU A 47 6.67 1.52 -10.97
CA GLU A 47 7.17 2.76 -10.40
C GLU A 47 6.12 3.39 -9.51
N PHE A 48 6.58 4.09 -8.48
CA PHE A 48 5.66 4.85 -7.64
C PHE A 48 5.12 6.03 -8.45
N ARG A 49 3.79 6.16 -8.45
CA ARG A 49 3.12 7.17 -9.25
C ARG A 49 2.82 8.42 -8.43
N GLU A 50 2.36 8.24 -7.22
CA GLU A 50 2.02 9.37 -6.36
C GLU A 50 1.84 8.88 -4.93
N THR A 51 1.95 9.81 -3.99
CA THR A 51 1.68 9.52 -2.58
C THR A 51 0.41 10.28 -2.20
N THR A 52 -0.50 9.60 -1.54
CA THR A 52 -1.76 10.18 -1.11
C THR A 52 -2.00 9.88 0.35
N ILE A 53 -2.78 10.74 0.99
CA ILE A 53 -3.20 10.54 2.37
C ILE A 53 -4.70 10.20 2.34
N ILE A 54 -5.05 9.08 2.94
CA ILE A 54 -6.41 8.55 2.91
C ILE A 54 -6.93 8.52 4.33
N ASN A 55 -8.10 9.11 4.56
CA ASN A 55 -8.75 9.02 5.86
C ASN A 55 -9.07 7.56 6.14
N ALA A 56 -8.65 7.07 7.30
CA ALA A 56 -8.79 5.66 7.63
C ALA A 56 -10.25 5.21 7.62
N SER A 57 -11.18 6.10 7.93
CA SER A 57 -12.60 5.73 7.93
C SER A 57 -13.14 5.44 6.52
N LEU A 58 -12.41 5.81 5.48
CA LEU A 58 -12.81 5.56 4.10
C LEU A 58 -12.25 4.25 3.55
N ILE A 59 -11.39 3.59 4.29
CA ILE A 59 -10.76 2.35 3.82
C ILE A 59 -11.74 1.20 3.97
N LEU A 60 -11.95 0.49 2.88
CA LEU A 60 -12.93 -0.57 2.80
C LEU A 60 -12.30 -1.95 2.84
N GLU A 61 -11.08 -2.10 2.30
CA GLU A 61 -10.47 -3.41 2.15
C GLU A 61 -8.97 -3.27 1.99
N VAL A 62 -8.23 -4.18 2.60
CA VAL A 62 -6.78 -4.28 2.43
C VAL A 62 -6.45 -5.70 2.07
N ILE A 63 -5.81 -5.89 0.92
CA ILE A 63 -5.31 -7.21 0.52
C ILE A 63 -3.80 -7.17 0.66
N PHE A 64 -3.26 -8.06 1.48
CA PHE A 64 -1.84 -8.00 1.85
C PHE A 64 -1.08 -9.27 1.47
N GLY A 65 -1.66 -10.10 0.64
CA GLY A 65 -0.99 -11.33 0.18
C GLY A 65 -1.55 -11.76 -1.15
N GLY A 66 -0.97 -12.83 -1.69
CA GLY A 66 -1.41 -13.38 -2.96
C GLY A 66 -0.38 -13.18 -4.05
N ALA A 67 -0.68 -13.73 -5.24
CA ALA A 67 0.28 -13.77 -6.33
C ALA A 67 0.67 -12.38 -6.83
N ASP A 68 -0.31 -11.47 -6.92
CA ASP A 68 -0.02 -10.14 -7.44
C ASP A 68 0.87 -9.35 -6.49
N ILE A 69 0.60 -9.42 -5.20
CA ILE A 69 1.43 -8.73 -4.21
C ILE A 69 2.84 -9.31 -4.23
N SER A 70 2.96 -10.63 -4.28
CA SER A 70 4.27 -11.28 -4.31
C SER A 70 5.06 -10.88 -5.55
N ARG A 71 4.39 -10.77 -6.70
CA ARG A 71 5.05 -10.33 -7.93
C ARG A 71 5.57 -8.90 -7.81
N ILE A 72 4.74 -8.01 -7.26
CA ILE A 72 5.13 -6.62 -7.08
C ILE A 72 6.36 -6.51 -6.20
N VAL A 73 6.37 -7.22 -5.07
CA VAL A 73 7.51 -7.19 -4.15
C VAL A 73 8.76 -7.71 -4.85
N ALA A 74 8.64 -8.82 -5.58
CA ALA A 74 9.79 -9.40 -6.26
C ALA A 74 10.35 -8.46 -7.33
N GLU A 75 9.48 -7.85 -8.13
CA GLU A 75 9.94 -6.99 -9.21
C GLU A 75 10.57 -5.70 -8.69
N ILE A 76 9.97 -5.10 -7.68
CA ILE A 76 10.53 -3.88 -7.10
C ILE A 76 11.87 -4.17 -6.44
N SER A 77 11.96 -5.30 -5.73
CA SER A 77 13.22 -5.67 -5.08
C SER A 77 14.34 -5.88 -6.09
N SER A 78 14.01 -6.44 -7.26
CA SER A 78 15.02 -6.68 -8.29
C SER A 78 15.47 -5.39 -8.99
N MET A 79 14.70 -4.31 -8.86
CA MET A 79 15.02 -3.04 -9.48
C MET A 79 15.83 -2.13 -8.57
N LEU A 80 15.94 -2.45 -7.30
CA LEU A 80 16.68 -1.62 -6.36
C LEU A 80 18.17 -1.88 -6.51
N PRO A 81 19.00 -0.84 -6.40
CA PRO A 81 20.44 -1.03 -6.48
C PRO A 81 20.93 -1.85 -5.30
N GLU A 82 21.98 -2.61 -5.56
CA GLU A 82 22.63 -3.37 -4.50
C GLU A 82 23.33 -2.41 -3.56
N ALA A 83 23.19 -2.65 -2.30
CA ALA A 83 23.84 -1.80 -1.31
C ALA A 83 25.32 -2.11 -1.22
#